data_e7fa9b6258fcb519afa8a6a6fe1d28d4
#
_entry.id   e7fa9b6258fcb519afa8a6a6fe1d28d4
#
_cell.length_a   1.000
_cell.length_b   1.000
_cell.length_c   1.000
_cell.angle_alpha   90.00
_cell.angle_beta   90.00
_cell.angle_gamma   90.00
#
_symmetry.space_group_name_H-M   'P 1'
#
loop_
_entity.id
_entity.type
_entity.pdbx_description
1 polymer ?
#
loop_
_entity_poly.entity_id
_entity_poly.type
_entity_poly.pdbx_seq_one_letter_code
_entity_poly.pdbx_strand_id
1 'polypeptide(L)'
;MSLLFCHRSPVVEVKAMDQLPSGSRIEIHATAFDPWSELDRWGGDAAACAQFVGRVRGTGMDGLPLQALELEHYPGLCEQRITAIALQLQRDHQAGRVLVLHRVGRLAPGEPIVLVAVEADRRGAAQRCCAALLEELKHKAPFWKREWCGDRGTWLSGNTAL
;
A
#
# COMPACT_ATOMS: atom_id res chain seq x y z
N MET A 1 49.46 -15.83 -39.66
CA MET A 1 48.31 -16.46 -38.94
C MET A 1 48.05 -15.62 -37.70
N SER A 2 47.08 -14.74 -37.80
CA SER A 2 46.74 -13.79 -36.72
C SER A 2 45.40 -14.17 -36.17
N LEU A 3 45.34 -14.60 -34.91
CA LEU A 3 44.13 -14.97 -34.22
C LEU A 3 43.52 -13.71 -33.61
N LEU A 4 42.42 -13.26 -34.18
CA LEU A 4 41.54 -12.23 -33.60
C LEU A 4 40.79 -12.84 -32.41
N PHE A 5 41.15 -12.46 -31.19
CA PHE A 5 40.37 -12.67 -29.98
C PHE A 5 39.21 -11.67 -29.96
N CYS A 6 38.03 -12.16 -30.29
CA CYS A 6 36.79 -11.41 -30.14
C CYS A 6 36.42 -11.40 -28.65
N HIS A 7 36.71 -10.28 -27.97
CA HIS A 7 36.21 -10.03 -26.60
C HIS A 7 34.70 -9.77 -26.67
N ARG A 8 33.91 -10.77 -26.38
CA ARG A 8 32.50 -10.57 -26.04
C ARG A 8 32.43 -9.94 -24.63
N SER A 9 32.08 -8.67 -24.56
CA SER A 9 31.66 -8.03 -23.31
C SER A 9 30.50 -8.81 -22.72
N PRO A 10 30.50 -9.08 -21.42
CA PRO A 10 29.34 -9.71 -20.78
C PRO A 10 28.18 -8.74 -20.89
N VAL A 11 27.11 -9.16 -21.57
CA VAL A 11 25.82 -8.54 -21.48
C VAL A 11 25.42 -8.71 -20.01
N VAL A 12 25.44 -7.62 -19.25
CA VAL A 12 24.89 -7.58 -17.90
C VAL A 12 23.39 -7.83 -18.10
N GLU A 13 22.95 -9.04 -17.83
CA GLU A 13 21.52 -9.35 -17.66
C GLU A 13 21.01 -8.41 -16.58
N VAL A 14 20.25 -7.38 -16.98
CA VAL A 14 19.45 -6.56 -16.07
C VAL A 14 18.42 -7.52 -15.50
N LYS A 15 18.73 -8.01 -14.30
CA LYS A 15 17.91 -8.95 -13.56
C LYS A 15 16.50 -8.35 -13.46
N ALA A 16 15.49 -9.16 -13.79
CA ALA A 16 14.05 -8.89 -13.69
C ALA A 16 13.58 -8.66 -12.22
N MET A 17 14.24 -7.72 -11.50
CA MET A 17 14.03 -7.45 -10.07
C MET A 17 13.40 -6.08 -9.81
N ASP A 18 12.94 -5.37 -10.84
CA ASP A 18 12.39 -4.01 -10.67
C ASP A 18 10.85 -3.95 -10.75
N GLN A 19 10.18 -5.09 -10.66
CA GLN A 19 8.72 -5.17 -10.68
C GLN A 19 8.21 -6.02 -9.53
N LEU A 20 7.05 -5.65 -9.01
CA LEU A 20 6.33 -6.47 -8.04
C LEU A 20 5.99 -7.83 -8.64
N PRO A 21 5.92 -8.90 -7.82
CA PRO A 21 5.49 -10.22 -8.27
C PRO A 21 4.15 -10.16 -9.02
N SER A 22 4.02 -11.00 -10.06
CA SER A 22 2.79 -11.11 -10.84
C SER A 22 1.58 -11.32 -9.91
N GLY A 23 0.49 -10.63 -10.20
CA GLY A 23 -0.72 -10.63 -9.37
C GLY A 23 -0.68 -9.66 -8.18
N SER A 24 0.41 -8.90 -7.98
CA SER A 24 0.36 -7.77 -7.05
C SER A 24 -0.52 -6.65 -7.62
N ARG A 25 -1.23 -5.93 -6.72
CA ARG A 25 -2.11 -4.83 -7.11
C ARG A 25 -1.90 -3.64 -6.17
N ILE A 26 -1.73 -2.45 -6.73
CA ILE A 26 -1.69 -1.19 -5.99
C ILE A 26 -2.63 -0.23 -6.69
N GLU A 27 -3.71 0.14 -6.00
CA GLU A 27 -4.80 0.92 -6.57
C GLU A 27 -5.30 1.98 -5.60
N ILE A 28 -5.66 3.15 -6.12
CA ILE A 28 -6.33 4.22 -5.38
C ILE A 28 -7.74 4.36 -5.92
N HIS A 29 -8.73 4.31 -5.03
CA HIS A 29 -10.14 4.27 -5.35
C HIS A 29 -10.86 5.54 -4.89
N ALA A 30 -11.56 6.21 -5.80
CA ALA A 30 -12.48 7.29 -5.47
C ALA A 30 -13.83 6.77 -4.95
N THR A 31 -14.17 5.51 -5.23
CA THR A 31 -15.40 4.85 -4.82
C THR A 31 -15.18 3.81 -3.74
N ALA A 32 -16.22 3.46 -2.99
CA ALA A 32 -16.17 2.43 -1.96
C ALA A 32 -15.80 1.06 -2.55
N PHE A 33 -15.03 0.29 -1.79
CA PHE A 33 -14.77 -1.12 -2.06
C PHE A 33 -15.08 -1.96 -0.82
N ASP A 34 -15.43 -3.22 -1.03
CA ASP A 34 -15.53 -4.19 0.06
C ASP A 34 -14.22 -4.95 0.21
N PRO A 35 -13.47 -4.76 1.33
CA PRO A 35 -12.18 -5.38 1.54
C PRO A 35 -12.20 -6.91 1.44
N TRP A 36 -13.28 -7.53 1.87
CA TRP A 36 -13.39 -8.98 1.91
C TRP A 36 -13.58 -9.57 0.51
N SER A 37 -14.43 -8.95 -0.30
CA SER A 37 -14.60 -9.32 -1.71
C SER A 37 -13.34 -9.06 -2.52
N GLU A 38 -12.58 -8.01 -2.19
CA GLU A 38 -11.29 -7.74 -2.85
C GLU A 38 -10.23 -8.77 -2.49
N LEU A 39 -10.17 -9.18 -1.21
CA LEU A 39 -9.28 -10.26 -0.76
C LEU A 39 -9.62 -11.60 -1.41
N ASP A 40 -10.92 -11.94 -1.48
CA ASP A 40 -11.37 -13.18 -2.10
C ASP A 40 -10.99 -13.22 -3.59
N ARG A 41 -11.25 -12.14 -4.32
CA ARG A 41 -10.86 -12.01 -5.73
C ARG A 41 -9.36 -12.03 -5.96
N TRP A 42 -8.61 -11.43 -5.03
CA TRP A 42 -7.16 -11.38 -5.13
C TRP A 42 -6.53 -12.71 -4.81
N GLY A 43 -7.18 -13.52 -4.00
CA GLY A 43 -6.77 -14.78 -3.43
C GLY A 43 -5.63 -15.51 -4.14
N GLY A 44 -4.89 -16.29 -3.41
CA GLY A 44 -3.74 -17.00 -3.90
C GLY A 44 -3.54 -18.31 -3.18
N ASP A 45 -2.51 -19.01 -3.57
CA ASP A 45 -2.11 -20.33 -3.07
C ASP A 45 -0.90 -20.29 -2.12
N ALA A 46 -0.47 -19.08 -1.75
CA ALA A 46 0.63 -18.91 -0.82
C ALA A 46 0.29 -19.49 0.57
N ALA A 47 1.30 -20.09 1.22
CA ALA A 47 1.13 -20.73 2.52
C ALA A 47 0.74 -19.78 3.66
N ALA A 48 0.97 -18.47 3.49
CA ALA A 48 0.61 -17.44 4.46
C ALA A 48 0.12 -16.17 3.78
N CYS A 49 -0.92 -15.55 4.34
CA CYS A 49 -1.40 -14.22 4.00
C CYS A 49 -1.58 -13.41 5.28
N ALA A 50 -0.97 -12.24 5.35
CA ALA A 50 -1.21 -11.25 6.39
C ALA A 50 -1.99 -10.09 5.79
N GLN A 51 -2.96 -9.54 6.55
CA GLN A 51 -3.81 -8.47 6.05
C GLN A 51 -4.13 -7.44 7.14
N PHE A 52 -4.38 -6.21 6.70
CA PHE A 52 -4.86 -5.11 7.52
C PHE A 52 -5.96 -4.35 6.79
N VAL A 53 -7.04 -4.07 7.50
CA VAL A 53 -8.13 -3.20 7.03
C VAL A 53 -8.24 -2.01 7.96
N GLY A 54 -7.95 -0.81 7.46
CA GLY A 54 -8.17 0.45 8.16
C GLY A 54 -9.53 1.04 7.83
N ARG A 55 -10.21 1.60 8.85
CA ARG A 55 -11.53 2.26 8.71
C ARG A 55 -11.50 3.66 9.29
N VAL A 56 -12.41 4.51 8.81
CA VAL A 56 -12.62 5.83 9.39
C VAL A 56 -13.15 5.69 10.81
N ARG A 57 -12.51 6.38 11.76
CA ARG A 57 -12.96 6.42 13.17
C ARG A 57 -14.23 7.23 13.31
N GLY A 58 -14.97 6.97 14.41
CA GLY A 58 -16.14 7.79 14.79
C GLY A 58 -15.81 9.11 15.46
N THR A 59 -14.52 9.32 15.84
CA THR A 59 -14.07 10.47 16.62
C THR A 59 -12.82 11.09 15.99
N GLY A 60 -12.80 12.38 15.83
CA GLY A 60 -11.69 13.16 15.33
C GLY A 60 -10.55 13.29 16.34
N MET A 61 -9.44 13.89 15.93
CA MET A 61 -8.25 14.13 16.78
C MET A 61 -8.54 15.06 17.96
N ASP A 62 -9.55 15.93 17.84
CA ASP A 62 -10.01 16.84 18.89
C ASP A 62 -11.00 16.20 19.89
N GLY A 63 -11.32 14.90 19.71
CA GLY A 63 -12.26 14.16 20.53
C GLY A 63 -13.73 14.39 20.17
N LEU A 64 -14.04 15.20 19.17
CA LEU A 64 -15.41 15.44 18.71
C LEU A 64 -15.88 14.36 17.74
N PRO A 65 -17.22 14.13 17.64
CA PRO A 65 -17.77 13.21 16.66
C PRO A 65 -17.35 13.60 15.23
N LEU A 66 -16.75 12.66 14.52
CA LEU A 66 -16.33 12.85 13.14
C LEU A 66 -17.52 12.59 12.21
N GLN A 67 -17.80 13.53 11.31
CA GLN A 67 -18.80 13.35 10.26
C GLN A 67 -18.20 12.76 9.00
N ALA A 68 -16.98 13.14 8.66
CA ALA A 68 -16.26 12.60 7.52
C ALA A 68 -14.75 12.77 7.66
N LEU A 69 -14.01 11.86 7.08
CA LEU A 69 -12.60 12.01 6.75
C LEU A 69 -12.48 12.26 5.25
N GLU A 70 -11.82 13.33 4.87
CA GLU A 70 -11.52 13.63 3.46
C GLU A 70 -10.06 13.40 3.18
N LEU A 71 -9.79 12.68 2.10
CA LEU A 71 -8.46 12.27 1.67
C LEU A 71 -8.21 12.80 0.25
N GLU A 72 -7.11 13.53 0.11
CA GLU A 72 -6.61 14.00 -1.19
C GLU A 72 -5.27 13.36 -1.49
N HIS A 73 -4.93 13.23 -2.78
CA HIS A 73 -3.68 12.67 -3.25
C HIS A 73 -3.25 13.29 -4.58
N TYR A 74 -2.03 13.05 -5.00
CA TYR A 74 -1.58 13.31 -6.37
C TYR A 74 -1.67 12.03 -7.20
N PRO A 75 -2.62 11.95 -8.17
CA PRO A 75 -2.75 10.80 -9.05
C PRO A 75 -1.44 10.49 -9.79
N GLY A 76 -1.11 9.23 -9.90
CA GLY A 76 0.12 8.74 -10.51
C GLY A 76 1.33 8.79 -9.59
N LEU A 77 1.59 9.90 -8.91
CA LEU A 77 2.71 10.01 -7.98
C LEU A 77 2.51 9.12 -6.74
N CYS A 78 1.28 9.08 -6.23
CA CYS A 78 0.94 8.28 -5.06
C CYS A 78 1.12 6.80 -5.33
N GLU A 79 0.59 6.32 -6.45
CA GLU A 79 0.71 4.92 -6.88
C GLU A 79 2.18 4.52 -7.11
N GLN A 80 2.95 5.37 -7.79
CA GLN A 80 4.39 5.13 -8.01
C GLN A 80 5.15 5.04 -6.68
N ARG A 81 4.84 5.93 -5.73
CA ARG A 81 5.50 5.93 -4.42
C ARG A 81 5.16 4.68 -3.63
N ILE A 82 3.89 4.30 -3.60
CA ILE A 82 3.44 3.08 -2.93
C ILE A 82 4.08 1.84 -3.58
N THR A 83 4.14 1.79 -4.90
CA THR A 83 4.79 0.69 -5.64
C THR A 83 6.27 0.56 -5.26
N ALA A 84 7.00 1.66 -5.22
CA ALA A 84 8.42 1.66 -4.84
C ALA A 84 8.63 1.15 -3.40
N ILE A 85 7.78 1.60 -2.46
CA ILE A 85 7.81 1.14 -1.06
C ILE A 85 7.51 -0.36 -0.99
N ALA A 86 6.44 -0.80 -1.65
CA ALA A 86 6.02 -2.20 -1.66
C ALA A 86 7.10 -3.11 -2.24
N LEU A 87 7.74 -2.71 -3.34
CA LEU A 87 8.82 -3.44 -3.99
C LEU A 87 10.02 -3.61 -3.05
N GLN A 88 10.44 -2.53 -2.38
CA GLN A 88 11.56 -2.58 -1.43
C GLN A 88 11.24 -3.52 -0.26
N LEU A 89 10.09 -3.37 0.39
CA LEU A 89 9.71 -4.17 1.54
C LEU A 89 9.46 -5.65 1.20
N GLN A 90 8.91 -5.91 0.01
CA GLN A 90 8.74 -7.27 -0.51
C GLN A 90 10.09 -8.01 -0.59
N ARG A 91 11.14 -7.33 -1.06
CA ARG A 91 12.51 -7.88 -1.11
C ARG A 91 13.09 -8.06 0.28
N ASP A 92 13.04 -7.03 1.12
CA ASP A 92 13.64 -7.02 2.45
C ASP A 92 13.07 -8.12 3.36
N HIS A 93 11.78 -8.42 3.19
CA HIS A 93 11.08 -9.42 3.98
C HIS A 93 10.93 -10.78 3.27
N GLN A 94 11.42 -10.91 2.04
CA GLN A 94 11.24 -12.12 1.22
C GLN A 94 9.75 -12.51 1.10
N ALA A 95 8.91 -11.51 0.91
CA ALA A 95 7.48 -11.69 0.72
C ALA A 95 7.13 -11.98 -0.73
N GLY A 96 5.93 -12.48 -0.95
CA GLY A 96 5.35 -12.72 -2.27
C GLY A 96 4.54 -11.54 -2.78
N ARG A 97 3.32 -11.81 -3.27
CA ARG A 97 2.43 -10.79 -3.81
C ARG A 97 1.97 -9.79 -2.76
N VAL A 98 1.67 -8.58 -3.23
CA VAL A 98 1.22 -7.46 -2.40
C VAL A 98 -0.08 -6.90 -2.97
N LEU A 99 -1.04 -6.64 -2.11
CA LEU A 99 -2.28 -5.92 -2.42
C LEU A 99 -2.34 -4.66 -1.57
N VAL A 100 -2.48 -3.50 -2.21
CA VAL A 100 -2.75 -2.23 -1.53
C VAL A 100 -3.91 -1.55 -2.25
N LEU A 101 -5.03 -1.42 -1.57
CA LEU A 101 -6.16 -0.59 -2.02
C LEU A 101 -6.34 0.55 -1.04
N HIS A 102 -6.37 1.79 -1.53
CA HIS A 102 -6.54 2.96 -0.70
C HIS A 102 -7.66 3.85 -1.22
N ARG A 103 -8.54 4.34 -0.34
CA ARG A 103 -9.62 5.27 -0.67
C ARG A 103 -9.12 6.70 -0.67
N VAL A 104 -9.73 7.51 -1.53
CA VAL A 104 -9.63 8.97 -1.54
C VAL A 104 -11.01 9.58 -1.64
N GLY A 105 -11.11 10.90 -1.47
CA GLY A 105 -12.36 11.61 -1.38
C GLY A 105 -12.93 11.64 0.03
N ARG A 106 -14.22 11.86 0.16
CA ARG A 106 -14.91 12.02 1.45
C ARG A 106 -15.50 10.68 1.91
N LEU A 107 -15.11 10.25 3.09
CA LEU A 107 -15.48 8.96 3.69
C LEU A 107 -16.21 9.18 5.01
N ALA A 108 -17.29 8.44 5.22
CA ALA A 108 -18.02 8.44 6.48
C ALA A 108 -17.34 7.54 7.54
N PRO A 109 -17.59 7.77 8.84
CA PRO A 109 -17.17 6.86 9.91
C PRO A 109 -17.57 5.40 9.62
N GLY A 110 -16.62 4.48 9.85
CA GLY A 110 -16.80 3.05 9.59
C GLY A 110 -16.44 2.60 8.17
N GLU A 111 -16.39 3.50 7.20
CA GLU A 111 -15.97 3.14 5.83
C GLU A 111 -14.52 2.69 5.78
N PRO A 112 -14.19 1.67 4.96
CA PRO A 112 -12.81 1.27 4.71
C PRO A 112 -12.00 2.39 4.06
N ILE A 113 -10.83 2.66 4.61
CA ILE A 113 -9.84 3.61 4.05
C ILE A 113 -8.80 2.86 3.24
N VAL A 114 -8.30 1.76 3.79
CA VAL A 114 -7.17 1.03 3.24
C VAL A 114 -7.32 -0.47 3.48
N LEU A 115 -6.95 -1.24 2.49
CA LEU A 115 -6.66 -2.67 2.59
C LEU A 115 -5.19 -2.87 2.20
N VAL A 116 -4.42 -3.50 3.08
CA VAL A 116 -3.09 -4.00 2.78
C VAL A 116 -3.10 -5.50 3.01
N ALA A 117 -2.65 -6.26 2.02
CA ALA A 117 -2.44 -7.69 2.18
C ALA A 117 -1.11 -8.11 1.56
N VAL A 118 -0.45 -9.09 2.17
CA VAL A 118 0.85 -9.61 1.74
C VAL A 118 0.84 -11.12 1.85
N GLU A 119 1.18 -11.78 0.78
CA GLU A 119 1.40 -13.22 0.73
C GLU A 119 2.88 -13.56 0.87
N ALA A 120 3.17 -14.72 1.44
CA ALA A 120 4.52 -15.28 1.52
C ALA A 120 4.47 -16.78 1.80
N ASP A 121 5.61 -17.47 1.59
CA ASP A 121 5.76 -18.88 1.95
C ASP A 121 5.75 -19.12 3.47
N ARG A 122 6.03 -18.07 4.25
CA ARG A 122 6.11 -18.14 5.71
C ARG A 122 5.35 -17.00 6.37
N ARG A 123 4.60 -17.32 7.43
CA ARG A 123 3.80 -16.34 8.19
C ARG A 123 4.60 -15.13 8.66
N GLY A 124 5.83 -15.33 9.12
CA GLY A 124 6.67 -14.25 9.64
C GLY A 124 7.08 -13.25 8.56
N ALA A 125 7.32 -13.70 7.34
CA ALA A 125 7.59 -12.84 6.19
C ALA A 125 6.34 -12.01 5.83
N ALA A 126 5.18 -12.67 5.71
CA ALA A 126 3.91 -12.00 5.42
C ALA A 126 3.57 -10.94 6.47
N GLN A 127 3.64 -11.30 7.76
CA GLN A 127 3.29 -10.39 8.86
C GLN A 127 4.21 -9.17 8.93
N ARG A 128 5.54 -9.37 8.91
CA ARG A 128 6.49 -8.27 8.97
C ARG A 128 6.40 -7.34 7.76
N CYS A 129 6.27 -7.89 6.57
CA CYS A 129 6.11 -7.09 5.36
C CYS A 129 4.81 -6.28 5.38
N CYS A 130 3.69 -6.89 5.77
CA CYS A 130 2.40 -6.21 5.88
C CYS A 130 2.45 -5.06 6.90
N ALA A 131 3.02 -5.30 8.09
CA ALA A 131 3.15 -4.28 9.12
C ALA A 131 4.08 -3.14 8.66
N ALA A 132 5.25 -3.46 8.09
CA ALA A 132 6.19 -2.45 7.59
C ALA A 132 5.58 -1.64 6.45
N LEU A 133 4.86 -2.28 5.52
CA LEU A 133 4.20 -1.60 4.42
C LEU A 133 3.13 -0.63 4.92
N LEU A 134 2.33 -1.02 5.89
CA LEU A 134 1.32 -0.15 6.51
C LEU A 134 1.95 1.10 7.14
N GLU A 135 3.06 0.96 7.89
CA GLU A 135 3.75 2.09 8.52
C GLU A 135 4.40 3.01 7.46
N GLU A 136 5.04 2.45 6.45
CA GLU A 136 5.63 3.24 5.38
C GLU A 136 4.58 4.00 4.56
N LEU A 137 3.43 3.39 4.27
CA LEU A 137 2.30 4.06 3.62
C LEU A 137 1.82 5.25 4.44
N LYS A 138 1.71 5.08 5.75
CA LYS A 138 1.28 6.11 6.67
C LYS A 138 2.21 7.33 6.69
N HIS A 139 3.51 7.11 6.55
CA HIS A 139 4.51 8.16 6.68
C HIS A 139 5.00 8.73 5.34
N LYS A 140 5.01 7.92 4.28
CA LYS A 140 5.67 8.29 3.01
C LYS A 140 4.72 8.41 1.82
N ALA A 141 3.50 7.86 1.90
CA ALA A 141 2.52 8.08 0.83
C ALA A 141 1.93 9.50 0.95
N PRO A 142 1.92 10.26 -0.16
CA PRO A 142 1.51 11.67 -0.14
C PRO A 142 -0.01 11.81 -0.14
N PHE A 143 -0.63 11.45 0.98
CA PHE A 143 -2.03 11.71 1.24
C PHE A 143 -2.20 12.88 2.18
N TRP A 144 -3.08 13.83 1.84
CA TRP A 144 -3.55 14.87 2.75
C TRP A 144 -4.87 14.43 3.36
N LYS A 145 -5.04 14.72 4.64
CA LYS A 145 -6.19 14.30 5.42
C LYS A 145 -6.86 15.51 6.04
N ARG A 146 -8.19 15.63 5.88
CA ARG A 146 -9.01 16.64 6.51
C ARG A 146 -10.14 15.97 7.28
N GLU A 147 -10.25 16.28 8.56
CA GLU A 147 -11.37 15.84 9.41
C GLU A 147 -12.49 16.86 9.37
N TRP A 148 -13.72 16.38 9.25
CA TRP A 148 -14.94 17.18 9.27
C TRP A 148 -15.74 16.88 10.52
N CYS A 149 -15.86 17.88 11.42
CA CYS A 149 -16.71 17.85 12.62
C CYS A 149 -17.75 18.96 12.46
N GLY A 150 -18.99 18.62 12.13
CA GLY A 150 -19.99 19.59 11.66
C GLY A 150 -19.55 20.25 10.35
N ASP A 151 -19.70 21.56 10.25
CA ASP A 151 -19.27 22.36 9.08
C ASP A 151 -17.78 22.73 9.12
N ARG A 152 -17.06 22.31 10.17
CA ARG A 152 -15.65 22.62 10.36
C ARG A 152 -14.77 21.52 9.78
N GLY A 153 -14.00 21.84 8.75
CA GLY A 153 -12.96 21.01 8.16
C GLY A 153 -11.57 21.39 8.67
N THR A 154 -10.85 20.46 9.31
CA THR A 154 -9.49 20.69 9.84
C THR A 154 -8.48 19.79 9.14
N TRP A 155 -7.48 20.39 8.50
CA TRP A 155 -6.37 19.64 7.91
C TRP A 155 -5.46 19.08 9.00
N LEU A 156 -5.13 17.80 8.87
CA LEU A 156 -4.22 17.14 9.78
C LEU A 156 -2.76 17.37 9.34
N SER A 157 -1.93 17.86 10.22
CA SER A 157 -0.50 18.10 9.98
C SER A 157 0.38 16.87 10.15
N GLY A 158 -0.19 15.73 10.53
CA GLY A 158 0.55 14.48 10.78
C GLY A 158 -0.33 13.25 10.81
N ASN A 159 0.31 12.11 10.87
CA ASN A 159 -0.37 10.84 11.05
C ASN A 159 -0.55 10.54 12.54
N THR A 160 -1.59 9.77 12.88
CA THR A 160 -1.79 9.27 14.24
C THR A 160 -0.56 8.50 14.69
N ALA A 161 -0.03 8.82 15.87
CA ALA A 161 0.99 8.00 16.52
C ALA A 161 0.46 6.55 16.73
N LEU A 162 1.38 5.60 16.77
CA LEU A 162 1.08 4.22 17.18
C LEU A 162 0.62 4.17 18.61
#